data_35ea0dd5966c9eec3fcb05c3d3c7981a
#
_entry.id   35ea0dd5966c9eec3fcb05c3d3c7981a
#
_cell.length_a   1.000
_cell.length_b   1.000
_cell.length_c   1.000
_cell.angle_alpha   90.00
_cell.angle_beta   90.00
_cell.angle_gamma   90.00
#
_symmetry.space_group_name_H-M   'P 1'
#
loop_
_entity.id
_entity.type
_entity.pdbx_description
1 polymer ?
#
loop_
_entity_poly.entity_id
_entity_poly.type
_entity_poly.pdbx_seq_one_letter_code
_entity_poly.pdbx_strand_id
1 'polypeptide(L)'
;MNNTSEATQLKSVITSAELLHHWQGHRNLTRRVIEAFPEKEFFEFSIGGMRTAAGLIQELISIAGPDMRQIATGENAPQDHTPDLRNSKAHVLKLWDEGTEQINHYWAMLTAERFHEEIVAFGMYP
;
A
#
# COMPACT_ATOMS: atom_id res chain seq x y z
N MET A 1 -26.29 28.86 10.07
CA MET A 1 -24.98 29.24 9.51
C MET A 1 -23.90 28.31 10.02
N ASN A 2 -23.09 27.81 9.14
CA ASN A 2 -22.16 26.76 9.51
C ASN A 2 -20.72 27.18 9.31
N ASN A 3 -20.27 28.14 10.12
CA ASN A 3 -18.91 28.66 10.08
C ASN A 3 -17.86 27.58 10.41
N THR A 4 -18.24 26.63 11.28
CA THR A 4 -17.34 25.54 11.67
C THR A 4 -17.01 24.66 10.48
N SER A 5 -18.00 24.34 9.64
CA SER A 5 -17.81 23.54 8.44
C SER A 5 -16.90 24.25 7.43
N GLU A 6 -17.12 25.54 7.20
CA GLU A 6 -16.28 26.35 6.31
C GLU A 6 -14.85 26.42 6.83
N ALA A 7 -14.67 26.67 8.14
CA ALA A 7 -13.36 26.73 8.75
C ALA A 7 -12.61 25.39 8.64
N THR A 8 -13.31 24.28 8.77
CA THR A 8 -12.75 22.93 8.61
C THR A 8 -12.30 22.71 7.18
N GLN A 9 -13.12 23.09 6.19
CA GLN A 9 -12.77 22.96 4.78
C GLN A 9 -11.54 23.79 4.41
N LEU A 10 -11.47 25.04 4.89
CA LEU A 10 -10.35 25.93 4.65
C LEU A 10 -9.05 25.43 5.28
N LYS A 11 -9.12 24.62 6.35
CA LYS A 11 -7.97 24.03 7.01
C LYS A 11 -7.51 22.74 6.36
N SER A 12 -8.31 22.16 5.48
CA SER A 12 -7.95 20.91 4.81
C SER A 12 -6.90 21.19 3.75
N VAL A 13 -5.74 20.56 3.88
CA VAL A 13 -4.66 20.67 2.91
C VAL A 13 -4.85 19.69 1.77
N ILE A 14 -5.41 18.53 2.07
CA ILE A 14 -5.59 17.46 1.08
C ILE A 14 -6.88 16.68 1.42
N THR A 15 -7.61 16.28 0.41
CA THR A 15 -8.77 15.42 0.59
C THR A 15 -8.36 13.96 0.62
N SER A 16 -9.25 13.11 1.14
CA SER A 16 -9.06 11.65 1.13
C SER A 16 -8.85 11.12 -0.29
N ALA A 17 -9.65 11.61 -1.24
CA ALA A 17 -9.54 11.20 -2.64
C ALA A 17 -8.20 11.63 -3.25
N GLU A 18 -7.75 12.84 -2.95
CA GLU A 18 -6.46 13.33 -3.44
C GLU A 18 -5.30 12.52 -2.85
N LEU A 19 -5.38 12.15 -1.57
CA LEU A 19 -4.37 11.34 -0.93
C LEU A 19 -4.28 9.95 -1.59
N LEU A 20 -5.41 9.32 -1.86
CA LEU A 20 -5.44 8.04 -2.57
C LEU A 20 -4.83 8.16 -3.97
N HIS A 21 -5.23 9.20 -4.70
CA HIS A 21 -4.72 9.43 -6.04
C HIS A 21 -3.20 9.60 -6.03
N HIS A 22 -2.68 10.36 -5.06
CA HIS A 22 -1.25 10.57 -4.88
C HIS A 22 -0.53 9.25 -4.60
N TRP A 23 -1.05 8.46 -3.66
CA TRP A 23 -0.46 7.16 -3.32
C TRP A 23 -0.47 6.20 -4.51
N GLN A 24 -1.61 6.08 -5.19
CA GLN A 24 -1.71 5.20 -6.35
C GLN A 24 -0.81 5.68 -7.51
N GLY A 25 -0.58 6.98 -7.62
CA GLY A 25 0.39 7.52 -8.58
C GLY A 25 1.80 7.02 -8.30
N HIS A 26 2.23 7.04 -7.05
CA HIS A 26 3.52 6.49 -6.64
C HIS A 26 3.59 4.98 -6.83
N ARG A 27 2.51 4.27 -6.51
CA ARG A 27 2.45 2.83 -6.73
C ARG A 27 2.56 2.47 -8.21
N ASN A 28 1.94 3.28 -9.07
CA ASN A 28 2.03 3.07 -10.51
C ASN A 28 3.45 3.33 -11.03
N LEU A 29 4.14 4.30 -10.48
CA LEU A 29 5.55 4.52 -10.79
C LEU A 29 6.40 3.31 -10.40
N THR A 30 6.19 2.76 -9.21
CA THR A 30 6.87 1.55 -8.77
C THR A 30 6.57 0.38 -9.72
N ARG A 31 5.32 0.24 -10.14
CA ARG A 31 4.94 -0.80 -11.11
C ARG A 31 5.75 -0.70 -12.41
N ARG A 32 5.95 0.51 -12.90
CA ARG A 32 6.75 0.75 -14.10
C ARG A 32 8.22 0.37 -13.88
N VAL A 33 8.75 0.60 -12.68
CA VAL A 33 10.09 0.16 -12.33
C VAL A 33 10.19 -1.36 -12.35
N ILE A 34 9.20 -2.05 -11.79
CA ILE A 34 9.15 -3.53 -11.84
C ILE A 34 9.19 -4.01 -13.30
N GLU A 35 8.37 -3.41 -14.15
CA GLU A 35 8.32 -3.76 -15.56
C GLU A 35 9.66 -3.55 -16.27
N ALA A 36 10.36 -2.48 -15.91
CA ALA A 36 11.63 -2.12 -16.53
C ALA A 36 12.81 -3.03 -16.14
N PHE A 37 12.74 -3.68 -14.96
CA PHE A 37 13.78 -4.59 -14.54
C PHE A 37 13.83 -5.82 -15.45
N PRO A 38 15.03 -6.22 -15.91
CA PRO A 38 15.18 -7.54 -16.55
C PRO A 38 14.79 -8.65 -15.55
N GLU A 39 14.17 -9.71 -16.04
CA GLU A 39 13.62 -10.79 -15.21
C GLU A 39 14.63 -11.32 -14.20
N LYS A 40 15.81 -11.67 -14.67
CA LYS A 40 16.85 -12.26 -13.83
C LYS A 40 17.34 -11.28 -12.77
N GLU A 41 17.67 -10.07 -13.16
CA GLU A 41 18.22 -9.05 -12.27
C GLU A 41 17.20 -8.62 -11.20
N PHE A 42 15.94 -8.66 -11.52
CA PHE A 42 14.88 -8.35 -10.55
C PHE A 42 14.98 -9.26 -9.31
N PHE A 43 15.25 -10.53 -9.51
CA PHE A 43 15.34 -11.52 -8.44
C PHE A 43 16.74 -11.73 -7.88
N GLU A 44 17.79 -11.44 -8.63
CA GLU A 44 19.15 -11.85 -8.27
C GLU A 44 20.11 -10.70 -8.03
N PHE A 45 19.88 -9.53 -8.62
CA PHE A 45 20.83 -8.43 -8.50
C PHE A 45 20.80 -7.81 -7.11
N SER A 46 21.99 -7.67 -6.50
CA SER A 46 22.16 -7.08 -5.18
C SER A 46 23.52 -6.39 -5.12
N ILE A 47 23.60 -5.27 -4.43
CA ILE A 47 24.83 -4.50 -4.21
C ILE A 47 25.03 -4.28 -2.72
N GLY A 48 26.27 -4.55 -2.25
CA GLY A 48 26.69 -4.15 -0.90
C GLY A 48 25.83 -4.67 0.23
N GLY A 49 25.30 -5.88 0.10
CA GLY A 49 24.46 -6.49 1.13
C GLY A 49 23.02 -5.98 1.15
N MET A 50 22.63 -5.16 0.20
CA MET A 50 21.23 -4.71 0.07
C MET A 50 20.33 -5.86 -0.40
N ARG A 51 19.05 -5.76 -0.09
CA ARG A 51 18.07 -6.71 -0.63
C ARG A 51 17.93 -6.55 -2.13
N THR A 52 17.48 -7.60 -2.80
CA THR A 52 17.11 -7.53 -4.21
C THR A 52 15.87 -6.66 -4.42
N ALA A 53 15.64 -6.22 -5.64
CA ALA A 53 14.38 -5.53 -5.98
C ALA A 53 13.19 -6.41 -5.62
N ALA A 54 13.24 -7.70 -5.92
CA ALA A 54 12.17 -8.64 -5.57
C ALA A 54 11.91 -8.67 -4.06
N GLY A 55 12.94 -8.66 -3.24
CA GLY A 55 12.79 -8.64 -1.78
C GLY A 55 12.08 -7.40 -1.27
N LEU A 56 12.42 -6.23 -1.82
CA LEU A 56 11.76 -4.96 -1.47
C LEU A 56 10.29 -4.96 -1.92
N ILE A 57 10.03 -5.41 -3.13
CA ILE A 57 8.66 -5.44 -3.65
C ILE A 57 7.81 -6.47 -2.90
N GLN A 58 8.39 -7.61 -2.51
CA GLN A 58 7.70 -8.61 -1.69
C GLN A 58 7.18 -7.98 -0.38
N GLU A 59 8.01 -7.19 0.27
CA GLU A 59 7.61 -6.48 1.49
C GLU A 59 6.46 -5.51 1.21
N LEU A 60 6.56 -4.71 0.16
CA LEU A 60 5.49 -3.77 -0.20
C LEU A 60 4.17 -4.49 -0.51
N ILE A 61 4.23 -5.62 -1.20
CA ILE A 61 3.06 -6.44 -1.49
C ILE A 61 2.44 -6.97 -0.18
N SER A 62 3.27 -7.40 0.76
CA SER A 62 2.79 -7.98 2.02
C SER A 62 2.11 -6.96 2.93
N ILE A 63 2.41 -5.68 2.75
CA ILE A 63 1.92 -4.61 3.63
C ILE A 63 0.68 -3.92 3.07
N ALA A 64 0.73 -3.47 1.83
CA ALA A 64 -0.23 -2.49 1.31
C ALA A 64 -1.69 -2.94 1.38
N GLY A 65 -2.03 -4.05 0.76
CA GLY A 65 -3.40 -4.56 0.75
C GLY A 65 -3.88 -5.03 2.12
N PRO A 66 -3.13 -5.91 2.79
CA PRO A 66 -3.50 -6.40 4.12
C PRO A 66 -3.67 -5.30 5.17
N ASP A 67 -2.81 -4.29 5.17
CA ASP A 67 -2.92 -3.19 6.12
C ASP A 67 -4.14 -2.33 5.83
N MET A 68 -4.44 -2.06 4.57
CA MET A 68 -5.66 -1.34 4.22
C MET A 68 -6.91 -2.09 4.67
N ARG A 69 -6.91 -3.42 4.54
CA ARG A 69 -8.01 -4.24 5.03
C ARG A 69 -8.16 -4.10 6.55
N GLN A 70 -7.05 -4.17 7.28
CA GLN A 70 -7.06 -4.01 8.73
C GLN A 70 -7.59 -2.63 9.14
N ILE A 71 -7.10 -1.59 8.52
CA ILE A 71 -7.52 -0.21 8.82
C ILE A 71 -9.02 -0.05 8.55
N ALA A 72 -9.51 -0.56 7.43
CA ALA A 72 -10.89 -0.38 7.04
C ALA A 72 -11.88 -1.23 7.85
N THR A 73 -11.50 -2.47 8.19
CA THR A 73 -12.40 -3.43 8.85
C THR A 73 -12.16 -3.56 10.34
N GLY A 74 -10.99 -3.16 10.83
CA GLY A 74 -10.59 -3.38 12.22
C GLY A 74 -10.17 -4.81 12.52
N GLU A 75 -10.19 -5.70 11.53
CA GLU A 75 -9.80 -7.09 11.71
C GLU A 75 -8.28 -7.23 11.78
N ASN A 76 -7.80 -7.86 12.84
CA ASN A 76 -6.38 -8.13 13.02
C ASN A 76 -6.08 -9.56 12.59
N ALA A 77 -5.90 -9.75 11.28
CA ALA A 77 -5.58 -11.05 10.70
C ALA A 77 -4.06 -11.22 10.59
N PRO A 78 -3.54 -12.44 10.70
CA PRO A 78 -2.13 -12.70 10.44
C PRO A 78 -1.75 -12.28 9.02
N GLN A 79 -0.59 -11.64 8.88
CA GLN A 79 -0.07 -11.24 7.58
C GLN A 79 0.95 -12.24 7.09
N ASP A 80 0.92 -12.51 5.79
CA ASP A 80 1.98 -13.25 5.12
C ASP A 80 3.06 -12.25 4.71
N HIS A 81 4.17 -12.23 5.43
CA HIS A 81 5.27 -11.32 5.17
C HIS A 81 6.15 -11.76 3.99
N THR A 82 5.97 -12.99 3.53
CA THR A 82 6.77 -13.55 2.43
C THR A 82 5.87 -14.21 1.39
N PRO A 83 4.97 -13.45 0.73
CA PRO A 83 4.16 -14.03 -0.31
C PRO A 83 5.05 -14.64 -1.40
N ASP A 84 4.61 -15.77 -1.94
CA ASP A 84 5.37 -16.48 -2.98
C ASP A 84 5.32 -15.71 -4.29
N LEU A 85 6.45 -15.19 -4.72
CA LEU A 85 6.58 -14.46 -5.98
C LEU A 85 6.75 -15.39 -7.19
N ARG A 86 6.89 -16.71 -6.96
CA ARG A 86 7.03 -17.75 -7.99
C ARG A 86 8.19 -17.50 -8.95
N ASN A 87 9.18 -16.73 -8.53
CA ASN A 87 10.29 -16.34 -9.39
C ASN A 87 9.83 -15.86 -10.78
N SER A 88 8.75 -15.10 -10.79
CA SER A 88 8.08 -14.64 -12.01
C SER A 88 7.65 -13.19 -11.90
N LYS A 89 8.18 -12.32 -12.75
CA LYS A 89 7.75 -10.91 -12.80
C LYS A 89 6.28 -10.77 -13.18
N ALA A 90 5.80 -11.62 -14.06
CA ALA A 90 4.38 -11.61 -14.43
C ALA A 90 3.51 -11.85 -13.20
N HIS A 91 3.90 -12.79 -12.35
CA HIS A 91 3.18 -13.07 -11.11
C HIS A 91 3.32 -11.92 -10.10
N VAL A 92 4.50 -11.31 -10.00
CA VAL A 92 4.73 -10.14 -9.16
C VAL A 92 3.81 -8.99 -9.56
N LEU A 93 3.71 -8.72 -10.85
CA LEU A 93 2.82 -7.67 -11.37
C LEU A 93 1.35 -7.98 -11.09
N LYS A 94 0.96 -9.25 -11.18
CA LYS A 94 -0.39 -9.68 -10.81
C LYS A 94 -0.68 -9.39 -9.34
N LEU A 95 0.23 -9.76 -8.44
CA LEU A 95 0.10 -9.49 -7.01
C LEU A 95 0.05 -7.99 -6.72
N TRP A 96 0.87 -7.22 -7.43
CA TRP A 96 0.87 -5.77 -7.32
C TRP A 96 -0.49 -5.18 -7.70
N ASP A 97 -1.04 -5.63 -8.82
CA ASP A 97 -2.34 -5.16 -9.30
C ASP A 97 -3.48 -5.56 -8.36
N GLU A 98 -3.43 -6.76 -7.79
CA GLU A 98 -4.37 -7.19 -6.76
C GLU A 98 -4.30 -6.26 -5.54
N GLY A 99 -3.10 -5.86 -5.13
CA GLY A 99 -2.90 -4.90 -4.05
C GLY A 99 -3.50 -3.54 -4.36
N THR A 100 -3.35 -3.08 -5.60
CA THR A 100 -3.96 -1.83 -6.06
C THR A 100 -5.48 -1.86 -5.93
N GLU A 101 -6.10 -2.97 -6.35
CA GLU A 101 -7.54 -3.15 -6.23
C GLU A 101 -7.99 -3.21 -4.77
N GLN A 102 -7.24 -3.92 -3.92
CA GLN A 102 -7.53 -3.98 -2.48
C GLN A 102 -7.47 -2.61 -1.83
N ILE A 103 -6.45 -1.82 -2.14
CA ILE A 103 -6.32 -0.47 -1.62
C ILE A 103 -7.54 0.37 -2.01
N ASN A 104 -7.92 0.35 -3.27
CA ASN A 104 -9.08 1.11 -3.75
C ASN A 104 -10.37 0.65 -3.05
N HIS A 105 -10.55 -0.64 -2.92
CA HIS A 105 -11.75 -1.21 -2.29
C HIS A 105 -11.88 -0.79 -0.83
N TYR A 106 -10.83 -0.97 -0.05
CA TYR A 106 -10.87 -0.65 1.39
C TYR A 106 -10.81 0.85 1.66
N TRP A 107 -10.12 1.62 0.80
CA TRP A 107 -10.09 3.06 0.93
C TRP A 107 -11.50 3.67 0.87
N ALA A 108 -12.35 3.16 -0.01
CA ALA A 108 -13.72 3.62 -0.14
C ALA A 108 -14.56 3.39 1.13
N MET A 109 -14.12 2.52 2.02
CA MET A 109 -14.80 2.24 3.30
C MET A 109 -14.35 3.17 4.43
N LEU A 110 -13.29 3.98 4.22
CA LEU A 110 -12.76 4.85 5.26
C LEU A 110 -13.61 6.11 5.42
N THR A 111 -13.93 6.42 6.66
CA THR A 111 -14.57 7.68 7.03
C THR A 111 -13.50 8.67 7.51
N ALA A 112 -13.87 9.96 7.60
CA ALA A 112 -12.95 10.98 8.10
C ALA A 112 -12.46 10.67 9.51
N GLU A 113 -13.33 10.11 10.35
CA GLU A 113 -12.99 9.75 11.73
C GLU A 113 -11.93 8.65 11.79
N ARG A 114 -11.96 7.74 10.84
CA ARG A 114 -11.01 6.60 10.79
C ARG A 114 -9.56 7.06 10.70
N PHE A 115 -9.30 8.17 10.03
CA PHE A 115 -7.94 8.70 9.89
C PHE A 115 -7.34 9.19 11.21
N HIS A 116 -8.17 9.39 12.23
CA HIS A 116 -7.74 9.86 13.55
C HIS A 116 -7.75 8.74 14.60
N GLU A 117 -8.20 7.54 14.26
CA GLU A 117 -8.23 6.42 15.19
C GLU A 117 -6.88 5.76 15.31
N GLU A 118 -6.54 5.35 16.53
CA GLU A 118 -5.34 4.57 16.79
C GLU A 118 -5.66 3.09 16.61
N ILE A 119 -4.77 2.37 15.97
CA ILE A 119 -4.89 0.92 15.80
C ILE A 119 -3.56 0.25 16.14
N VAL A 120 -3.62 -1.04 16.44
CA VAL A 120 -2.41 -1.84 16.64
C VAL A 120 -1.91 -2.31 15.28
N ALA A 121 -0.77 -1.77 14.83
CA ALA A 121 -0.17 -2.13 13.56
C ALA A 121 0.52 -3.49 13.66
N PHE A 122 0.30 -4.35 12.68
CA PHE A 122 0.93 -5.68 12.58
C PHE A 122 0.65 -6.57 13.81
N GLY A 123 -0.36 -6.25 14.62
CA GLY A 123 -0.59 -6.95 15.87
C GLY A 123 0.45 -6.69 16.96
N MET A 124 1.36 -5.73 16.77
CA MET A 124 2.51 -5.50 17.65
C MET A 124 2.69 -4.05 18.11
N TYR A 125 2.36 -3.09 17.27
CA TYR A 125 2.66 -1.67 17.52
C TYR A 125 1.37 -0.89 17.72
N PRO A 126 1.34 -0.03 18.76
CA PRO A 126 0.19 0.84 18.99
C PRO A 126 0.04 1.92 17.92
#